data_3bf38cbeb03d6ca603fb99347bf88b71
#
_entry.id   3bf38cbeb03d6ca603fb99347bf88b71
#
_cell.length_a   1.000
_cell.length_b   1.000
_cell.length_c   1.000
_cell.angle_alpha   90.00
_cell.angle_beta   90.00
_cell.angle_gamma   90.00
#
_symmetry.space_group_name_H-M   'P 1'
#
loop_
_entity.id
_entity.type
_entity.pdbx_description
1 polymer ?
#
loop_
_entity_poly.entity_id
_entity_poly.type
_entity_poly.pdbx_seq_one_letter_code
_entity_poly.pdbx_strand_id
1 'polypeptide(L)'
;MSRKNRTPEENERRAKIRELLQMGGISSMDDIQNLFKETIAEFMENGLDAELDDELGYSKYDYKNKDTDNSRNGHSSKTLRTSFGDVEVSVPRDRKGEFEPQILKKNQTSISQDIEEKILSMYAKGMTTSDIEAHIHDIYGVEVSDTTVIRITDKILPVAQEWQQRPLESVYAVVFLDAIHFHVRSEGQIVKKAVYIAIGIDLDGRKDVLGMWVGENESAKYWANVLNSLRNRGVEDIFIACTDNLTGFANAIEAVFPKTEIQNCIIHQLRNSTKYVSYKDIKALVADLKAVYGAVDESAAIDALDSFAEKWDGKYPKIAQSWRDNWPNLSTYFKYPEEVRRLIYTTNAIEGFNRQLRKVTKAKSVFPTDDSLFKMLYLAMMDITKKWTGRRQDWSRIHAQLTVYFDDRMPE
;
A
#
# COMPACT_ATOMS: atom_id res chain seq x y z
N MET A 1 -30.83 -3.80 21.56
CA MET A 1 -30.72 -4.20 20.14
C MET A 1 -32.03 -4.83 19.71
N SER A 2 -32.78 -4.20 18.81
CA SER A 2 -34.09 -4.66 18.31
C SER A 2 -33.89 -5.97 17.52
N ARG A 3 -34.65 -7.03 17.88
CA ARG A 3 -34.70 -8.26 17.08
C ARG A 3 -35.34 -7.93 15.71
N LYS A 4 -34.60 -8.06 14.63
CA LYS A 4 -35.14 -7.97 13.26
C LYS A 4 -36.30 -8.98 13.13
N ASN A 5 -37.49 -8.50 12.77
CA ASN A 5 -38.61 -9.38 12.40
C ASN A 5 -38.23 -10.12 11.11
N ARG A 6 -38.17 -11.44 11.19
CA ARG A 6 -37.82 -12.31 10.06
C ARG A 6 -39.08 -12.69 9.28
N THR A 7 -38.90 -12.87 7.98
CA THR A 7 -39.99 -13.35 7.13
C THR A 7 -40.36 -14.82 7.44
N PRO A 8 -41.56 -15.26 7.13
CA PRO A 8 -41.96 -16.68 7.27
C PRO A 8 -41.03 -17.63 6.52
N GLU A 9 -40.55 -17.25 5.33
CA GLU A 9 -39.64 -18.03 4.51
C GLU A 9 -38.25 -18.14 5.16
N GLU A 10 -37.76 -17.05 5.79
CA GLU A 10 -36.50 -17.11 6.55
C GLU A 10 -36.58 -18.04 7.75
N ASN A 11 -37.75 -18.11 8.42
CA ASN A 11 -37.97 -19.00 9.55
C ASN A 11 -38.04 -20.48 9.11
N GLU A 12 -38.73 -20.78 8.02
CA GLU A 12 -38.78 -22.12 7.43
C GLU A 12 -37.42 -22.63 7.00
N ARG A 13 -36.64 -21.77 6.27
CA ARG A 13 -35.26 -22.08 5.87
C ARG A 13 -34.39 -22.43 7.08
N ARG A 14 -34.50 -21.66 8.18
CA ARG A 14 -33.73 -21.91 9.39
C ARG A 14 -34.18 -23.19 10.12
N ALA A 15 -35.45 -23.55 10.06
CA ALA A 15 -35.95 -24.81 10.61
C ALA A 15 -35.30 -25.99 9.87
N LYS A 16 -35.29 -25.97 8.54
CA LYS A 16 -34.61 -26.97 7.71
C LYS A 16 -33.10 -27.06 7.97
N ILE A 17 -32.43 -25.91 8.13
CA ILE A 17 -31.00 -25.90 8.49
C ILE A 17 -30.75 -26.53 9.85
N ARG A 18 -31.59 -26.25 10.88
CA ARG A 18 -31.47 -26.89 12.20
C ARG A 18 -31.67 -28.40 12.14
N GLU A 19 -32.62 -28.83 11.36
CA GLU A 19 -32.92 -30.26 11.15
C GLU A 19 -31.70 -30.96 10.54
N LEU A 20 -31.11 -30.39 9.49
CA LEU A 20 -29.88 -30.89 8.87
C LEU A 20 -28.70 -30.94 9.86
N LEU A 21 -28.51 -29.90 10.66
CA LEU A 21 -27.45 -29.87 11.68
C LEU A 21 -27.65 -30.94 12.76
N GLN A 22 -28.89 -31.21 13.12
CA GLN A 22 -29.22 -32.26 14.12
C GLN A 22 -29.05 -33.66 13.53
N MET A 23 -29.47 -33.90 12.29
CA MET A 23 -29.29 -35.17 11.60
C MET A 23 -27.81 -35.51 11.35
N GLY A 24 -26.99 -34.53 11.09
CA GLY A 24 -25.55 -34.68 10.86
C GLY A 24 -24.69 -34.83 12.12
N GLY A 25 -25.29 -34.75 13.32
CA GLY A 25 -24.55 -34.88 14.60
C GLY A 25 -23.51 -33.77 14.81
N ILE A 26 -23.74 -32.60 14.20
CA ILE A 26 -22.77 -31.49 14.15
C ILE A 26 -22.66 -30.82 15.50
N SER A 27 -21.47 -30.91 16.10
CA SER A 27 -21.18 -30.40 17.43
C SER A 27 -20.00 -29.45 17.51
N SER A 28 -19.17 -29.39 16.44
CA SER A 28 -17.98 -28.58 16.37
C SER A 28 -17.95 -27.70 15.11
N MET A 29 -17.01 -26.75 15.07
CA MET A 29 -16.77 -25.95 13.86
C MET A 29 -16.18 -26.80 12.73
N ASP A 30 -15.40 -27.82 13.07
CA ASP A 30 -14.84 -28.77 12.11
C ASP A 30 -15.92 -29.60 11.42
N ASP A 31 -16.96 -30.01 12.15
CA ASP A 31 -18.12 -30.71 11.60
C ASP A 31 -18.87 -29.82 10.61
N ILE A 32 -18.98 -28.51 10.90
CA ILE A 32 -19.59 -27.54 10.00
C ILE A 32 -18.76 -27.41 8.73
N GLN A 33 -17.43 -27.31 8.84
CA GLN A 33 -16.55 -27.25 7.67
C GLN A 33 -16.64 -28.51 6.81
N ASN A 34 -16.70 -29.68 7.42
CA ASN A 34 -16.88 -30.96 6.71
C ASN A 34 -18.22 -31.00 5.98
N LEU A 35 -19.30 -30.57 6.62
CA LEU A 35 -20.61 -30.47 5.95
C LEU A 35 -20.57 -29.55 4.72
N PHE A 36 -19.87 -28.42 4.82
CA PHE A 36 -19.70 -27.53 3.66
C PHE A 36 -18.87 -28.18 2.55
N LYS A 37 -17.80 -28.92 2.89
CA LYS A 37 -17.01 -29.67 1.91
C LYS A 37 -17.87 -30.71 1.18
N GLU A 38 -18.64 -31.51 1.92
CA GLU A 38 -19.57 -32.50 1.37
C GLU A 38 -20.62 -31.84 0.48
N THR A 39 -21.23 -30.73 0.94
CA THR A 39 -22.22 -29.99 0.16
C THR A 39 -21.63 -29.44 -1.16
N ILE A 40 -20.40 -28.93 -1.13
CA ILE A 40 -19.71 -28.45 -2.33
C ILE A 40 -19.39 -29.61 -3.28
N ALA A 41 -18.90 -30.73 -2.76
CA ALA A 41 -18.63 -31.93 -3.57
C ALA A 41 -19.90 -32.41 -4.29
N GLU A 42 -20.98 -32.60 -3.54
CA GLU A 42 -22.28 -33.03 -4.07
C GLU A 42 -22.84 -32.08 -5.12
N PHE A 43 -22.77 -30.74 -4.87
CA PHE A 43 -23.22 -29.74 -5.83
C PHE A 43 -22.40 -29.80 -7.13
N MET A 44 -21.06 -29.91 -7.02
CA MET A 44 -20.16 -29.95 -8.17
C MET A 44 -20.35 -31.23 -8.97
N GLU A 45 -20.45 -32.39 -8.31
CA GLU A 45 -20.64 -33.69 -8.96
C GLU A 45 -21.98 -33.76 -9.71
N ASN A 46 -23.07 -33.31 -9.09
CA ASN A 46 -24.37 -33.23 -9.74
C ASN A 46 -24.39 -32.29 -10.93
N GLY A 47 -23.71 -31.11 -10.81
CA GLY A 47 -23.58 -30.17 -11.92
C GLY A 47 -22.76 -30.74 -13.09
N LEU A 48 -21.65 -31.42 -12.80
CA LEU A 48 -20.80 -32.06 -13.80
C LEU A 48 -21.49 -33.23 -14.50
N ASP A 49 -22.27 -34.02 -13.77
CA ASP A 49 -23.07 -35.10 -14.37
C ASP A 49 -24.19 -34.54 -15.27
N ALA A 50 -24.82 -33.42 -14.89
CA ALA A 50 -25.81 -32.74 -15.73
C ALA A 50 -25.17 -32.18 -17.03
N GLU A 51 -23.98 -31.54 -16.94
CA GLU A 51 -23.24 -31.09 -18.13
C GLU A 51 -22.90 -32.24 -19.07
N LEU A 52 -22.50 -33.40 -18.51
CA LEU A 52 -22.22 -34.58 -19.34
C LEU A 52 -23.49 -35.17 -19.96
N ASP A 53 -24.63 -35.14 -19.26
CA ASP A 53 -25.94 -35.55 -19.79
C ASP A 53 -26.34 -34.67 -20.97
N ASP A 54 -26.18 -33.37 -20.86
CA ASP A 54 -26.48 -32.40 -21.92
C ASP A 54 -25.55 -32.60 -23.14
N GLU A 55 -24.25 -32.79 -22.91
CA GLU A 55 -23.28 -33.02 -23.99
C GLU A 55 -23.50 -34.32 -24.75
N LEU A 56 -23.85 -35.40 -24.05
CA LEU A 56 -24.12 -36.70 -24.65
C LEU A 56 -25.54 -36.85 -25.19
N GLY A 57 -26.47 -35.95 -24.79
CA GLY A 57 -27.87 -36.00 -25.19
C GLY A 57 -28.68 -37.13 -24.54
N TYR A 58 -28.13 -37.81 -23.51
CA TYR A 58 -28.87 -38.83 -22.74
C TYR A 58 -28.39 -38.91 -21.30
N SER A 59 -29.34 -39.18 -20.38
CA SER A 59 -29.04 -39.32 -18.97
C SER A 59 -28.49 -40.69 -18.58
N LYS A 60 -27.83 -40.78 -17.43
CA LYS A 60 -27.33 -42.02 -16.84
C LYS A 60 -28.46 -43.06 -16.77
N TYR A 61 -28.31 -44.20 -17.39
CA TYR A 61 -29.30 -45.32 -17.53
C TYR A 61 -30.35 -45.17 -18.65
N ASP A 62 -30.41 -44.07 -19.39
CA ASP A 62 -31.34 -43.89 -20.51
C ASP A 62 -30.68 -44.26 -21.85
N TYR A 63 -30.39 -45.54 -22.00
CA TYR A 63 -29.75 -46.05 -23.23
C TYR A 63 -30.71 -46.12 -24.44
N LYS A 64 -32.01 -45.98 -24.22
CA LYS A 64 -33.01 -46.04 -25.29
C LYS A 64 -33.05 -44.78 -26.15
N ASN A 65 -32.70 -43.65 -25.54
CA ASN A 65 -32.69 -42.36 -26.22
C ASN A 65 -31.27 -41.93 -26.64
N LYS A 66 -30.30 -42.85 -26.62
CA LYS A 66 -28.93 -42.56 -26.98
C LYS A 66 -28.81 -42.38 -28.53
N ASP A 67 -28.57 -41.15 -28.99
CA ASP A 67 -28.39 -40.77 -30.39
C ASP A 67 -26.96 -40.29 -30.68
N THR A 68 -25.98 -40.73 -29.89
CA THR A 68 -24.57 -40.37 -30.03
C THR A 68 -23.70 -41.64 -30.09
N ASP A 69 -22.59 -41.56 -30.82
CA ASP A 69 -21.56 -42.61 -30.87
C ASP A 69 -20.58 -42.53 -29.67
N ASN A 70 -20.67 -41.48 -28.86
CA ASN A 70 -19.91 -41.33 -27.62
C ASN A 70 -20.65 -41.98 -26.42
N SER A 71 -19.93 -42.24 -25.33
CA SER A 71 -20.48 -42.91 -24.14
C SER A 71 -19.79 -42.40 -22.87
N ARG A 72 -20.48 -42.51 -21.74
CA ARG A 72 -19.89 -42.32 -20.42
C ARG A 72 -18.75 -43.30 -20.18
N ASN A 73 -17.66 -42.85 -19.58
CA ASN A 73 -16.46 -43.65 -19.30
C ASN A 73 -15.98 -43.53 -17.84
N GLY A 74 -16.92 -43.65 -16.90
CA GLY A 74 -16.60 -43.54 -15.50
C GLY A 74 -16.23 -42.10 -15.05
N HIS A 75 -15.57 -42.02 -13.91
CA HIS A 75 -15.18 -40.74 -13.27
C HIS A 75 -13.67 -40.74 -12.98
N SER A 76 -13.11 -39.55 -12.79
CA SER A 76 -11.77 -39.36 -12.26
C SER A 76 -11.85 -38.48 -11.01
N SER A 77 -11.12 -38.82 -9.97
CA SER A 77 -11.01 -37.95 -8.78
C SER A 77 -10.16 -36.75 -9.09
N LYS A 78 -10.60 -35.61 -8.58
CA LYS A 78 -9.89 -34.34 -8.66
C LYS A 78 -10.05 -33.57 -7.34
N THR A 79 -8.95 -33.15 -6.76
CA THR A 79 -8.95 -32.33 -5.54
C THR A 79 -9.11 -30.86 -5.87
N LEU A 80 -10.16 -30.24 -5.33
CA LEU A 80 -10.44 -28.81 -5.40
C LEU A 80 -10.06 -28.14 -4.10
N ARG A 81 -9.22 -27.14 -4.18
CA ARG A 81 -8.89 -26.27 -3.05
C ARG A 81 -9.95 -25.19 -2.88
N THR A 82 -10.72 -25.25 -1.79
CA THR A 82 -11.81 -24.31 -1.49
C THR A 82 -11.49 -23.49 -0.24
N SER A 83 -12.32 -22.48 0.05
CA SER A 83 -12.25 -21.73 1.30
C SER A 83 -12.55 -22.55 2.56
N PHE A 84 -13.05 -23.76 2.40
CA PHE A 84 -13.36 -24.69 3.50
C PHE A 84 -12.34 -25.84 3.63
N GLY A 85 -11.28 -25.82 2.80
CA GLY A 85 -10.25 -26.84 2.71
C GLY A 85 -10.31 -27.61 1.38
N ASP A 86 -9.51 -28.65 1.28
CA ASP A 86 -9.47 -29.52 0.10
C ASP A 86 -10.75 -30.36 0.03
N VAL A 87 -11.38 -30.34 -1.16
CA VAL A 87 -12.60 -31.08 -1.47
C VAL A 87 -12.28 -32.02 -2.64
N GLU A 88 -12.50 -33.30 -2.42
CA GLU A 88 -12.38 -34.30 -3.49
C GLU A 88 -13.67 -34.33 -4.30
N VAL A 89 -13.59 -34.15 -5.61
CA VAL A 89 -14.72 -34.13 -6.54
C VAL A 89 -14.54 -35.20 -7.61
N SER A 90 -15.58 -35.98 -7.84
CA SER A 90 -15.64 -37.01 -8.84
C SER A 90 -16.07 -36.40 -10.19
N VAL A 91 -15.12 -36.25 -11.12
CA VAL A 91 -15.35 -35.63 -12.43
C VAL A 91 -15.71 -36.71 -13.47
N PRO A 92 -16.91 -36.69 -14.09
CA PRO A 92 -17.30 -37.64 -15.08
C PRO A 92 -16.48 -37.50 -16.37
N ARG A 93 -16.34 -38.59 -17.10
CA ARG A 93 -15.61 -38.65 -18.37
C ARG A 93 -16.43 -39.32 -19.44
N ASP A 94 -16.23 -38.90 -20.67
CA ASP A 94 -16.72 -39.56 -21.87
C ASP A 94 -15.65 -40.50 -22.47
N ARG A 95 -16.04 -41.38 -23.36
CA ARG A 95 -15.17 -42.39 -23.95
C ARG A 95 -14.23 -41.84 -25.02
N LYS A 96 -14.63 -40.76 -25.70
CA LYS A 96 -13.83 -40.10 -26.73
C LYS A 96 -12.91 -39.03 -26.14
N GLY A 97 -13.12 -38.58 -24.90
CA GLY A 97 -12.35 -37.51 -24.23
C GLY A 97 -12.65 -36.12 -24.78
N GLU A 98 -13.80 -35.93 -25.40
CA GLU A 98 -14.27 -34.68 -26.00
C GLU A 98 -14.97 -33.78 -24.98
N PHE A 99 -15.49 -34.36 -23.89
CA PHE A 99 -16.16 -33.61 -22.84
C PHE A 99 -15.24 -32.64 -22.13
N GLU A 100 -15.58 -31.34 -22.18
CA GLU A 100 -14.90 -30.24 -21.49
C GLU A 100 -15.85 -29.57 -20.50
N PRO A 101 -15.85 -29.97 -19.23
CA PRO A 101 -16.75 -29.39 -18.23
C PRO A 101 -16.53 -27.90 -18.07
N GLN A 102 -17.62 -27.09 -18.00
CA GLN A 102 -17.59 -25.66 -17.80
C GLN A 102 -17.53 -25.30 -16.31
N ILE A 103 -18.23 -26.07 -15.46
CA ILE A 103 -18.23 -25.89 -14.00
C ILE A 103 -16.84 -26.10 -13.42
N LEU A 104 -16.05 -27.03 -13.96
CA LEU A 104 -14.72 -27.37 -13.48
C LEU A 104 -13.76 -27.63 -14.64
N LYS A 105 -13.11 -26.59 -15.15
CA LYS A 105 -12.20 -26.69 -16.28
C LYS A 105 -11.05 -27.68 -16.04
N LYS A 106 -10.63 -28.35 -17.13
CA LYS A 106 -9.46 -29.25 -17.15
C LYS A 106 -8.26 -28.49 -16.62
N ASN A 107 -7.58 -28.96 -15.59
CA ASN A 107 -6.45 -28.30 -14.91
C ASN A 107 -6.78 -27.16 -13.93
N GLN A 108 -8.04 -26.91 -13.60
CA GLN A 108 -8.38 -25.94 -12.57
C GLN A 108 -8.16 -26.56 -11.16
N THR A 109 -7.04 -26.25 -10.55
CA THR A 109 -6.72 -26.58 -9.15
C THR A 109 -6.65 -25.32 -8.30
N SER A 110 -7.34 -24.27 -8.73
CA SER A 110 -7.15 -22.94 -8.17
C SER A 110 -7.66 -22.82 -6.73
N ILE A 111 -6.81 -22.27 -5.89
CA ILE A 111 -7.20 -21.56 -4.65
C ILE A 111 -8.36 -20.65 -5.01
N SER A 112 -9.42 -20.63 -4.21
CA SER A 112 -10.55 -19.72 -4.44
C SER A 112 -10.05 -18.28 -4.45
N GLN A 113 -10.69 -17.42 -5.22
CA GLN A 113 -10.36 -15.99 -5.27
C GLN A 113 -10.35 -15.37 -3.88
N ASP A 114 -11.22 -15.80 -2.98
CA ASP A 114 -11.27 -15.36 -1.58
C ASP A 114 -9.97 -15.64 -0.83
N ILE A 115 -9.34 -16.80 -1.04
CA ILE A 115 -8.06 -17.14 -0.39
C ILE A 115 -6.92 -16.30 -0.98
N GLU A 116 -6.89 -16.06 -2.30
CA GLU A 116 -5.92 -15.16 -2.91
C GLU A 116 -6.03 -13.74 -2.33
N GLU A 117 -7.25 -13.22 -2.18
CA GLU A 117 -7.49 -11.90 -1.56
C GLU A 117 -7.04 -11.86 -0.09
N LYS A 118 -7.26 -12.95 0.67
CA LYS A 118 -6.77 -13.05 2.06
C LYS A 118 -5.25 -13.08 2.13
N ILE A 119 -4.59 -13.84 1.25
CA ILE A 119 -3.13 -13.88 1.13
C ILE A 119 -2.58 -12.48 0.85
N LEU A 120 -3.14 -11.76 -0.14
CA LEU A 120 -2.74 -10.40 -0.46
C LEU A 120 -2.95 -9.44 0.72
N SER A 121 -4.09 -9.57 1.43
CA SER A 121 -4.37 -8.75 2.61
C SER A 121 -3.39 -9.00 3.76
N MET A 122 -3.03 -10.25 4.03
CA MET A 122 -2.04 -10.61 5.06
C MET A 122 -0.64 -10.13 4.67
N TYR A 123 -0.26 -10.29 3.41
CA TYR A 123 1.01 -9.79 2.89
C TYR A 123 1.09 -8.26 3.01
N ALA A 124 0.02 -7.54 2.67
CA ALA A 124 -0.10 -6.08 2.83
C ALA A 124 0.06 -5.61 4.29
N LYS A 125 -0.27 -6.46 5.27
CA LYS A 125 -0.09 -6.20 6.70
C LYS A 125 1.30 -6.58 7.24
N GLY A 126 2.18 -7.07 6.36
CA GLY A 126 3.58 -7.34 6.69
C GLY A 126 3.89 -8.77 7.11
N MET A 127 2.96 -9.70 7.01
CA MET A 127 3.24 -11.11 7.28
C MET A 127 4.26 -11.68 6.31
N THR A 128 5.12 -12.57 6.79
CA THR A 128 6.03 -13.33 5.91
C THR A 128 5.27 -14.38 5.12
N THR A 129 5.88 -14.94 4.07
CA THR A 129 5.25 -16.01 3.29
C THR A 129 4.97 -17.24 4.13
N SER A 130 5.91 -17.62 5.01
CA SER A 130 5.74 -18.74 5.95
C SER A 130 4.68 -18.47 7.01
N ASP A 131 4.56 -17.24 7.52
CA ASP A 131 3.48 -16.89 8.46
C ASP A 131 2.12 -16.96 7.77
N ILE A 132 2.04 -16.56 6.49
CA ILE A 132 0.81 -16.64 5.68
C ILE A 132 0.43 -18.10 5.43
N GLU A 133 1.40 -18.96 5.07
CA GLU A 133 1.22 -20.40 4.92
C GLU A 133 0.62 -21.01 6.19
N ALA A 134 1.29 -20.82 7.34
CA ALA A 134 0.80 -21.31 8.63
C ALA A 134 -0.61 -20.80 8.96
N HIS A 135 -0.86 -19.50 8.75
CA HIS A 135 -2.13 -18.87 9.09
C HIS A 135 -3.29 -19.33 8.20
N ILE A 136 -3.04 -19.53 6.91
CA ILE A 136 -4.03 -20.08 5.96
C ILE A 136 -4.37 -21.53 6.35
N HIS A 137 -3.35 -22.33 6.68
CA HIS A 137 -3.55 -23.68 7.16
C HIS A 137 -4.40 -23.73 8.44
N ASP A 138 -4.07 -22.89 9.43
CA ASP A 138 -4.76 -22.87 10.73
C ASP A 138 -6.23 -22.43 10.62
N ILE A 139 -6.53 -21.47 9.73
CA ILE A 139 -7.91 -20.92 9.63
C ILE A 139 -8.78 -21.69 8.66
N TYR A 140 -8.19 -22.11 7.52
CA TYR A 140 -8.97 -22.65 6.40
C TYR A 140 -8.69 -24.14 6.15
N GLY A 141 -7.72 -24.75 6.85
CA GLY A 141 -7.32 -26.15 6.63
C GLY A 141 -6.76 -26.41 5.21
N VAL A 142 -6.29 -25.34 4.53
CA VAL A 142 -5.74 -25.41 3.16
C VAL A 142 -4.22 -25.33 3.20
N GLU A 143 -3.56 -26.29 2.58
CA GLU A 143 -2.11 -26.23 2.40
C GLU A 143 -1.74 -25.29 1.25
N VAL A 144 -1.02 -24.23 1.56
CA VAL A 144 -0.52 -23.24 0.60
C VAL A 144 0.98 -23.11 0.80
N SER A 145 1.77 -23.54 -0.16
CA SER A 145 3.23 -23.41 -0.05
C SER A 145 3.71 -21.97 -0.18
N ASP A 146 4.88 -21.66 0.41
CA ASP A 146 5.59 -20.38 0.23
C ASP A 146 5.67 -19.96 -1.23
N THR A 147 5.98 -20.90 -2.14
CA THR A 147 6.03 -20.66 -3.59
C THR A 147 4.68 -20.21 -4.14
N THR A 148 3.57 -20.77 -3.64
CA THR A 148 2.22 -20.35 -4.04
C THR A 148 1.91 -18.95 -3.54
N VAL A 149 2.27 -18.61 -2.30
CA VAL A 149 2.13 -17.26 -1.75
C VAL A 149 2.93 -16.25 -2.58
N ILE A 150 4.18 -16.58 -2.95
CA ILE A 150 5.02 -15.74 -3.81
C ILE A 150 4.33 -15.54 -5.17
N ARG A 151 3.87 -16.60 -5.83
CA ARG A 151 3.20 -16.51 -7.13
C ARG A 151 1.93 -15.65 -7.09
N ILE A 152 1.14 -15.74 -6.01
CA ILE A 152 -0.06 -14.91 -5.83
C ILE A 152 0.33 -13.44 -5.64
N THR A 153 1.33 -13.17 -4.80
CA THR A 153 1.79 -11.80 -4.57
C THR A 153 2.50 -11.21 -5.79
N ASP A 154 3.11 -12.03 -6.64
CA ASP A 154 3.76 -11.58 -7.89
C ASP A 154 2.76 -11.05 -8.91
N LYS A 155 1.50 -11.50 -8.88
CA LYS A 155 0.43 -10.93 -9.72
C LYS A 155 0.22 -9.42 -9.48
N ILE A 156 0.66 -8.90 -8.34
CA ILE A 156 0.55 -7.47 -7.99
C ILE A 156 1.65 -6.63 -8.67
N LEU A 157 2.77 -7.22 -9.05
CA LEU A 157 3.90 -6.46 -9.59
C LEU A 157 3.55 -5.67 -10.86
N PRO A 158 2.89 -6.25 -11.88
CA PRO A 158 2.45 -5.48 -13.06
C PRO A 158 1.50 -4.34 -12.70
N VAL A 159 0.56 -4.57 -11.79
CA VAL A 159 -0.40 -3.55 -11.32
C VAL A 159 0.32 -2.42 -10.59
N ALA A 160 1.31 -2.75 -9.75
CA ALA A 160 2.12 -1.77 -9.04
C ALA A 160 2.99 -0.95 -10.02
N GLN A 161 3.51 -1.59 -11.06
CA GLN A 161 4.28 -0.92 -12.11
C GLN A 161 3.40 0.01 -12.96
N GLU A 162 2.19 -0.40 -13.33
CA GLU A 162 1.20 0.43 -14.01
C GLU A 162 0.82 1.64 -13.16
N TRP A 163 0.54 1.42 -11.86
CA TRP A 163 0.31 2.51 -10.91
C TRP A 163 1.49 3.49 -10.87
N GLN A 164 2.71 2.99 -10.81
CA GLN A 164 3.93 3.81 -10.79
C GLN A 164 4.11 4.65 -12.07
N GLN A 165 3.58 4.20 -13.20
CA GLN A 165 3.67 4.88 -14.50
C GLN A 165 2.43 5.71 -14.86
N ARG A 166 1.40 5.70 -14.01
CA ARG A 166 0.15 6.42 -14.31
C ARG A 166 0.38 7.91 -14.55
N PRO A 167 -0.44 8.57 -15.39
CA PRO A 167 -0.45 10.03 -15.51
C PRO A 167 -0.71 10.69 -14.15
N LEU A 168 -0.16 11.86 -13.97
CA LEU A 168 -0.32 12.70 -12.79
C LEU A 168 -1.00 14.01 -13.16
N GLU A 169 -1.45 14.78 -12.16
CA GLU A 169 -1.96 16.13 -12.38
C GLU A 169 -0.83 17.04 -12.90
N SER A 170 -1.19 18.02 -13.70
CA SER A 170 -0.21 18.95 -14.28
C SER A 170 0.41 19.88 -13.24
N VAL A 171 -0.34 20.23 -12.19
CA VAL A 171 0.12 21.16 -11.16
C VAL A 171 -0.14 20.60 -9.77
N TYR A 172 0.85 20.69 -8.90
CA TYR A 172 0.73 20.39 -7.48
C TYR A 172 1.01 21.61 -6.63
N ALA A 173 0.11 21.90 -5.68
CA ALA A 173 0.29 22.98 -4.72
C ALA A 173 1.49 22.72 -3.80
N VAL A 174 1.62 21.49 -3.30
CA VAL A 174 2.75 21.09 -2.45
C VAL A 174 3.15 19.66 -2.77
N VAL A 175 4.45 19.40 -2.90
CA VAL A 175 5.01 18.06 -2.98
C VAL A 175 5.97 17.82 -1.82
N PHE A 176 5.76 16.74 -1.09
CA PHE A 176 6.65 16.27 -0.02
C PHE A 176 7.54 15.16 -0.57
N LEU A 177 8.84 15.30 -0.37
CA LEU A 177 9.87 14.39 -0.85
C LEU A 177 10.71 13.91 0.34
N ASP A 178 10.78 12.59 0.57
CA ASP A 178 11.54 11.98 1.66
C ASP A 178 11.98 10.57 1.26
N ALA A 179 13.05 10.06 1.87
CA ALA A 179 13.53 8.72 1.64
C ALA A 179 13.57 7.89 2.93
N ILE A 180 13.16 6.65 2.83
CA ILE A 180 13.28 5.67 3.90
C ILE A 180 14.16 4.50 3.47
N HIS A 181 14.84 3.89 4.44
CA HIS A 181 15.82 2.87 4.15
C HIS A 181 15.36 1.49 4.60
N PHE A 182 15.66 0.49 3.76
CA PHE A 182 15.39 -0.92 3.99
C PHE A 182 16.63 -1.77 3.69
N HIS A 183 16.67 -2.99 4.22
CA HIS A 183 17.67 -3.97 3.87
C HIS A 183 17.11 -4.92 2.82
N VAL A 184 17.88 -5.10 1.76
CA VAL A 184 17.50 -5.98 0.63
C VAL A 184 18.69 -6.90 0.33
N ARG A 185 18.40 -8.14 -0.04
CA ARG A 185 19.44 -9.06 -0.51
C ARG A 185 19.73 -8.77 -1.99
N SER A 186 20.99 -8.46 -2.29
CA SER A 186 21.48 -8.21 -3.64
C SER A 186 22.81 -8.96 -3.79
N GLU A 187 22.94 -9.76 -4.84
CA GLU A 187 24.16 -10.54 -5.14
C GLU A 187 24.71 -11.34 -3.94
N GLY A 188 23.82 -11.94 -3.15
CA GLY A 188 24.19 -12.72 -1.97
C GLY A 188 24.51 -11.90 -0.73
N GLN A 189 24.56 -10.57 -0.79
CA GLN A 189 24.82 -9.67 0.33
C GLN A 189 23.57 -8.92 0.77
N ILE A 190 23.55 -8.51 2.04
CA ILE A 190 22.50 -7.64 2.56
C ILE A 190 22.98 -6.20 2.41
N VAL A 191 22.30 -5.44 1.56
CA VAL A 191 22.60 -4.03 1.31
C VAL A 191 21.48 -3.13 1.83
N LYS A 192 21.85 -1.93 2.25
CA LYS A 192 20.90 -0.90 2.66
C LYS A 192 20.50 -0.09 1.43
N LYS A 193 19.22 -0.17 1.03
CA LYS A 193 18.66 0.57 -0.10
C LYS A 193 17.77 1.70 0.36
N ALA A 194 17.71 2.79 -0.41
CA ALA A 194 16.81 3.90 -0.19
C ALA A 194 15.53 3.71 -1.00
N VAL A 195 14.38 3.94 -0.38
CA VAL A 195 13.10 4.07 -1.06
C VAL A 195 12.71 5.54 -1.04
N TYR A 196 12.68 6.14 -2.20
CA TYR A 196 12.32 7.52 -2.45
C TYR A 196 10.80 7.61 -2.57
N ILE A 197 10.18 8.52 -1.88
CA ILE A 197 8.74 8.67 -1.81
C ILE A 197 8.38 10.12 -2.12
N ALA A 198 7.42 10.30 -3.02
CA ALA A 198 6.82 11.59 -3.32
C ALA A 198 5.32 11.55 -2.99
N ILE A 199 4.87 12.53 -2.20
CA ILE A 199 3.45 12.73 -1.88
C ILE A 199 3.08 14.13 -2.33
N GLY A 200 2.05 14.25 -3.19
CA GLY A 200 1.51 15.52 -3.68
C GLY A 200 0.22 15.91 -2.97
N ILE A 201 -0.01 17.20 -2.89
CA ILE A 201 -1.32 17.80 -2.64
C ILE A 201 -1.65 18.60 -3.89
N ASP A 202 -2.74 18.21 -4.57
CA ASP A 202 -3.23 18.88 -5.76
C ASP A 202 -3.89 20.23 -5.45
N LEU A 203 -4.35 20.94 -6.47
CA LEU A 203 -5.03 22.22 -6.31
C LEU A 203 -6.42 22.09 -5.65
N ASP A 204 -7.00 20.91 -5.64
CA ASP A 204 -8.23 20.59 -4.92
C ASP A 204 -8.01 20.28 -3.43
N GLY A 205 -6.77 20.17 -2.98
CA GLY A 205 -6.39 19.83 -1.61
C GLY A 205 -6.47 18.34 -1.31
N ARG A 206 -6.48 17.50 -2.34
CA ARG A 206 -6.43 16.05 -2.22
C ARG A 206 -4.98 15.60 -2.13
N LYS A 207 -4.75 14.64 -1.27
CA LYS A 207 -3.41 14.07 -1.07
C LYS A 207 -3.28 12.76 -1.83
N ASP A 208 -2.19 12.59 -2.59
CA ASP A 208 -1.88 11.39 -3.33
C ASP A 208 -0.40 10.99 -3.20
N VAL A 209 -0.09 9.69 -3.28
CA VAL A 209 1.28 9.18 -3.39
C VAL A 209 1.66 9.17 -4.86
N LEU A 210 2.54 10.07 -5.26
CA LEU A 210 2.93 10.24 -6.66
C LEU A 210 3.81 9.12 -7.18
N GLY A 211 4.56 8.50 -6.29
CA GLY A 211 5.39 7.33 -6.62
C GLY A 211 6.30 6.92 -5.48
N MET A 212 6.89 5.71 -5.66
CA MET A 212 7.88 5.12 -4.77
C MET A 212 8.96 4.46 -5.63
N TRP A 213 10.24 4.83 -5.44
CA TRP A 213 11.37 4.35 -6.24
C TRP A 213 12.41 3.71 -5.33
N VAL A 214 12.83 2.50 -5.65
CA VAL A 214 13.90 1.79 -4.93
C VAL A 214 15.23 2.12 -5.59
N GLY A 215 16.19 2.64 -4.82
CA GLY A 215 17.53 2.99 -5.27
C GLY A 215 18.60 2.50 -4.32
N GLU A 216 19.86 2.48 -4.77
CA GLU A 216 20.98 1.96 -4.00
C GLU A 216 21.25 2.80 -2.73
N ASN A 217 21.43 4.09 -2.91
CA ASN A 217 21.73 5.04 -1.83
C ASN A 217 20.97 6.34 -2.08
N GLU A 218 20.64 7.04 -1.01
CA GLU A 218 20.06 8.36 -1.11
C GLU A 218 21.08 9.35 -1.67
N SER A 219 20.72 9.99 -2.81
CA SER A 219 21.58 10.94 -3.51
C SER A 219 20.77 11.96 -4.29
N ALA A 220 21.33 13.17 -4.44
CA ALA A 220 20.73 14.21 -5.28
C ALA A 220 20.57 13.79 -6.75
N LYS A 221 21.50 12.99 -7.27
CA LYS A 221 21.43 12.43 -8.62
C LYS A 221 20.20 11.55 -8.82
N TYR A 222 19.89 10.70 -7.84
CA TYR A 222 18.72 9.83 -7.92
C TYR A 222 17.43 10.64 -7.77
N TRP A 223 17.43 11.65 -6.88
CA TRP A 223 16.31 12.59 -6.78
C TRP A 223 16.02 13.31 -8.10
N ALA A 224 17.03 13.68 -8.87
CA ALA A 224 16.83 14.22 -10.22
C ALA A 224 16.08 13.23 -11.13
N ASN A 225 16.38 11.91 -11.04
CA ASN A 225 15.64 10.88 -11.78
C ASN A 225 14.18 10.78 -11.31
N VAL A 226 13.93 10.86 -10.00
CA VAL A 226 12.58 10.87 -9.44
C VAL A 226 11.77 12.07 -9.95
N LEU A 227 12.36 13.27 -9.92
CA LEU A 227 11.72 14.50 -10.41
C LEU A 227 11.44 14.45 -11.92
N ASN A 228 12.39 13.95 -12.72
CA ASN A 228 12.18 13.71 -14.15
C ASN A 228 11.07 12.66 -14.40
N SER A 229 10.96 11.63 -13.57
CA SER A 229 9.85 10.66 -13.65
C SER A 229 8.50 11.33 -13.41
N LEU A 230 8.40 12.25 -12.45
CA LEU A 230 7.18 13.04 -12.23
C LEU A 230 6.84 13.89 -13.46
N ARG A 231 7.83 14.60 -14.00
CA ARG A 231 7.68 15.42 -15.21
C ARG A 231 7.22 14.60 -16.42
N ASN A 232 7.84 13.45 -16.66
CA ASN A 232 7.47 12.55 -17.75
C ASN A 232 6.05 11.98 -17.64
N ARG A 233 5.48 11.99 -16.44
CA ARG A 233 4.12 11.55 -16.15
C ARG A 233 3.09 12.69 -16.13
N GLY A 234 3.48 13.89 -16.60
CA GLY A 234 2.60 15.01 -16.83
C GLY A 234 2.68 16.14 -15.80
N VAL A 235 3.54 16.06 -14.78
CA VAL A 235 3.74 17.18 -13.84
C VAL A 235 4.49 18.30 -14.55
N GLU A 236 3.85 19.42 -14.75
CA GLU A 236 4.41 20.62 -15.38
C GLU A 236 4.93 21.60 -14.35
N ASP A 237 4.25 21.72 -13.21
CA ASP A 237 4.61 22.66 -12.16
C ASP A 237 4.35 22.13 -10.75
N ILE A 238 5.19 22.58 -9.80
CA ILE A 238 5.08 22.35 -8.37
C ILE A 238 5.28 23.70 -7.69
N PHE A 239 4.30 24.20 -6.94
CA PHE A 239 4.46 25.49 -6.30
C PHE A 239 5.50 25.43 -5.18
N ILE A 240 5.36 24.47 -4.26
CA ILE A 240 6.25 24.31 -3.10
C ILE A 240 6.70 22.86 -2.96
N ALA A 241 8.01 22.62 -2.93
CA ALA A 241 8.61 21.33 -2.62
C ALA A 241 9.13 21.31 -1.19
N CYS A 242 8.60 20.39 -0.37
CA CYS A 242 9.04 20.19 1.02
C CYS A 242 10.00 19.00 1.08
N THR A 243 11.25 19.21 1.48
CA THR A 243 12.31 18.21 1.44
C THR A 243 13.06 18.14 2.78
N ASP A 244 13.87 17.09 2.93
CA ASP A 244 14.95 17.14 3.88
C ASP A 244 16.12 17.99 3.37
N ASN A 245 17.11 18.22 4.21
CA ASN A 245 18.26 19.06 3.86
C ASN A 245 19.41 18.23 3.28
N LEU A 246 19.14 17.44 2.23
CA LEU A 246 20.17 16.69 1.52
C LEU A 246 20.98 17.61 0.58
N THR A 247 22.30 17.53 0.69
CA THR A 247 23.21 18.33 -0.15
C THR A 247 22.95 18.09 -1.64
N GLY A 248 22.75 19.18 -2.39
CA GLY A 248 22.48 19.15 -3.85
C GLY A 248 21.03 18.83 -4.22
N PHE A 249 20.14 18.60 -3.26
CA PHE A 249 18.73 18.32 -3.57
C PHE A 249 18.02 19.57 -4.13
N ALA A 250 18.27 20.74 -3.56
CA ALA A 250 17.74 22.00 -4.09
C ALA A 250 18.10 22.19 -5.57
N ASN A 251 19.37 22.00 -5.93
CA ASN A 251 19.83 22.10 -7.32
C ASN A 251 19.13 21.08 -8.25
N ALA A 252 18.84 19.87 -7.75
CA ALA A 252 18.10 18.87 -8.53
C ALA A 252 16.65 19.32 -8.80
N ILE A 253 15.99 19.94 -7.80
CA ILE A 253 14.63 20.50 -7.97
C ILE A 253 14.65 21.65 -8.97
N GLU A 254 15.53 22.61 -8.78
CA GLU A 254 15.67 23.79 -9.66
C GLU A 254 15.96 23.41 -11.12
N ALA A 255 16.73 22.35 -11.34
CA ALA A 255 17.05 21.88 -12.69
C ALA A 255 15.83 21.29 -13.43
N VAL A 256 14.86 20.68 -12.71
CA VAL A 256 13.68 20.03 -13.30
C VAL A 256 12.45 20.94 -13.22
N PHE A 257 12.26 21.62 -12.10
CA PHE A 257 11.14 22.53 -11.81
C PHE A 257 11.67 23.90 -11.34
N PRO A 258 12.15 24.74 -12.24
CA PRO A 258 12.89 25.98 -11.90
C PRO A 258 12.06 27.05 -11.18
N LYS A 259 10.73 26.96 -11.25
CA LYS A 259 9.83 27.91 -10.57
C LYS A 259 9.41 27.45 -9.17
N THR A 260 9.78 26.22 -8.78
CA THR A 260 9.38 25.63 -7.49
C THR A 260 10.06 26.33 -6.32
N GLU A 261 9.30 26.75 -5.33
CA GLU A 261 9.86 27.19 -4.05
C GLU A 261 10.22 26.01 -3.18
N ILE A 262 11.41 26.03 -2.60
CA ILE A 262 11.92 24.92 -1.77
C ILE A 262 11.77 25.28 -0.31
N GLN A 263 11.16 24.37 0.45
CA GLN A 263 11.07 24.43 1.90
C GLN A 263 11.79 23.23 2.53
N ASN A 264 12.91 23.47 3.16
CA ASN A 264 13.59 22.44 3.95
C ASN A 264 12.85 22.18 5.27
N CYS A 265 12.73 20.90 5.63
CA CYS A 265 12.01 20.47 6.82
C CYS A 265 12.69 20.96 8.10
N ILE A 266 12.00 21.80 8.86
CA ILE A 266 12.46 22.31 10.16
C ILE A 266 12.74 21.18 11.16
N ILE A 267 11.94 20.11 11.14
CA ILE A 267 12.11 18.97 12.06
C ILE A 267 13.40 18.20 11.75
N HIS A 268 13.74 18.02 10.48
CA HIS A 268 15.01 17.40 10.07
C HIS A 268 16.20 18.29 10.48
N GLN A 269 16.13 19.60 10.27
CA GLN A 269 17.15 20.54 10.73
C GLN A 269 17.32 20.50 12.27
N LEU A 270 16.22 20.41 13.00
CA LEU A 270 16.22 20.30 14.46
C LEU A 270 16.88 18.98 14.93
N ARG A 271 16.54 17.86 14.31
CA ARG A 271 17.17 16.56 14.61
C ARG A 271 18.67 16.58 14.34
N ASN A 272 19.09 17.18 13.23
CA ASN A 272 20.51 17.34 12.89
C ASN A 272 21.22 18.23 13.92
N SER A 273 20.58 19.31 14.38
CA SER A 273 21.10 20.22 15.41
C SER A 273 21.34 19.50 16.74
N THR A 274 20.48 18.54 17.10
CA THR A 274 20.56 17.83 18.40
C THR A 274 21.42 16.58 18.39
N LYS A 275 21.87 16.12 17.21
CA LYS A 275 22.57 14.85 17.04
C LYS A 275 23.82 14.68 17.90
N TYR A 276 24.57 15.77 18.14
CA TYR A 276 25.81 15.79 18.89
C TYR A 276 25.73 16.62 20.17
N VAL A 277 24.51 16.96 20.63
CA VAL A 277 24.28 17.73 21.83
C VAL A 277 24.22 16.80 23.05
N SER A 278 24.85 17.22 24.15
CA SER A 278 24.77 16.49 25.43
C SER A 278 23.31 16.40 25.90
N TYR A 279 22.89 15.23 26.39
CA TYR A 279 21.53 15.00 26.85
C TYR A 279 20.97 16.05 27.79
N LYS A 280 21.81 16.55 28.71
CA LYS A 280 21.43 17.60 29.67
C LYS A 280 21.07 18.95 29.04
N ASP A 281 21.61 19.25 27.85
CA ASP A 281 21.42 20.51 27.15
C ASP A 281 20.28 20.45 26.09
N ILE A 282 19.90 19.26 25.64
CA ILE A 282 18.92 19.07 24.54
C ILE A 282 17.62 19.86 24.82
N LYS A 283 17.05 19.73 26.01
CA LYS A 283 15.76 20.36 26.34
C LYS A 283 15.83 21.89 26.25
N ALA A 284 16.88 22.49 26.79
CA ALA A 284 17.08 23.94 26.77
C ALA A 284 17.40 24.45 25.36
N LEU A 285 18.29 23.76 24.66
CA LEU A 285 18.68 24.10 23.29
C LEU A 285 17.49 24.02 22.31
N VAL A 286 16.64 22.98 22.40
CA VAL A 286 15.43 22.85 21.58
C VAL A 286 14.41 23.94 21.92
N ALA A 287 14.29 24.34 23.18
CA ALA A 287 13.42 25.45 23.57
C ALA A 287 13.87 26.79 22.98
N ASP A 288 15.18 27.03 22.93
CA ASP A 288 15.72 28.25 22.31
C ASP A 288 15.57 28.20 20.77
N LEU A 289 15.83 27.07 20.12
CA LEU A 289 15.55 26.90 18.68
C LEU A 289 14.06 27.04 18.35
N LYS A 290 13.16 26.72 19.28
CA LYS A 290 11.73 26.93 19.07
C LYS A 290 11.38 28.43 18.89
N ALA A 291 12.10 29.34 19.55
CA ALA A 291 11.94 30.77 19.32
C ALA A 291 12.29 31.17 17.86
N VAL A 292 13.27 30.52 17.26
CA VAL A 292 13.66 30.77 15.87
C VAL A 292 12.55 30.34 14.90
N TYR A 293 12.18 29.07 14.89
CA TYR A 293 11.22 28.59 13.90
C TYR A 293 9.76 28.86 14.23
N GLY A 294 9.46 29.31 15.44
CA GLY A 294 8.13 29.74 15.87
C GLY A 294 7.93 31.26 15.86
N ALA A 295 8.88 32.00 15.30
CA ALA A 295 8.81 33.47 15.20
C ALA A 295 7.63 33.91 14.30
N VAL A 296 7.16 35.14 14.54
CA VAL A 296 6.03 35.72 13.79
C VAL A 296 6.40 36.05 12.36
N ASP A 297 7.64 36.43 12.13
CA ASP A 297 8.22 36.74 10.81
C ASP A 297 9.71 36.40 10.76
N GLU A 298 10.29 36.56 9.58
CA GLU A 298 11.68 36.20 9.30
C GLU A 298 12.67 37.09 10.10
N SER A 299 12.38 38.38 10.29
CA SER A 299 13.24 39.27 11.06
C SER A 299 13.35 38.84 12.53
N ALA A 300 12.22 38.57 13.16
CA ALA A 300 12.19 38.05 14.52
C ALA A 300 12.86 36.67 14.65
N ALA A 301 12.81 35.86 13.59
CA ALA A 301 13.49 34.56 13.54
C ALA A 301 15.01 34.73 13.51
N ILE A 302 15.53 35.67 12.73
CA ILE A 302 16.96 35.98 12.64
C ILE A 302 17.45 36.52 14.01
N ASP A 303 16.74 37.46 14.65
CA ASP A 303 17.09 37.98 15.97
C ASP A 303 17.12 36.84 17.02
N ALA A 304 16.18 35.91 16.95
CA ALA A 304 16.17 34.73 17.83
C ALA A 304 17.34 33.79 17.54
N LEU A 305 17.75 33.63 16.27
CA LEU A 305 18.91 32.81 15.89
C LEU A 305 20.23 33.48 16.37
N ASP A 306 20.34 34.79 16.33
CA ASP A 306 21.50 35.52 16.85
C ASP A 306 21.58 35.37 18.39
N SER A 307 20.46 35.53 19.09
CA SER A 307 20.39 35.24 20.53
C SER A 307 20.74 33.80 20.89
N PHE A 308 20.33 32.86 20.03
CA PHE A 308 20.69 31.44 20.16
C PHE A 308 22.22 31.27 20.00
N ALA A 309 22.82 31.90 18.99
CA ALA A 309 24.25 31.84 18.75
C ALA A 309 25.06 32.39 19.91
N GLU A 310 24.71 33.60 20.45
CA GLU A 310 25.35 34.18 21.63
C GLU A 310 25.39 33.22 22.83
N LYS A 311 24.30 32.45 23.01
CA LYS A 311 24.18 31.52 24.14
C LYS A 311 24.91 30.22 23.96
N TRP A 312 24.90 29.67 22.72
CA TRP A 312 25.30 28.29 22.47
C TRP A 312 26.57 28.11 21.68
N ASP A 313 27.06 29.12 20.92
CA ASP A 313 28.23 28.98 20.05
C ASP A 313 29.51 28.65 20.82
N GLY A 314 29.64 29.10 22.09
CA GLY A 314 30.76 28.70 22.92
C GLY A 314 30.85 27.20 23.19
N LYS A 315 29.76 26.47 23.04
CA LYS A 315 29.68 25.02 23.28
C LYS A 315 29.34 24.19 22.03
N TYR A 316 28.48 24.72 21.16
CA TYR A 316 27.96 24.05 19.96
C TYR A 316 27.98 25.00 18.74
N PRO A 317 29.15 25.48 18.29
CA PRO A 317 29.26 26.56 17.28
C PRO A 317 28.68 26.16 15.91
N LYS A 318 28.64 24.86 15.59
CA LYS A 318 28.17 24.37 14.31
C LYS A 318 26.63 24.43 14.13
N ILE A 319 25.87 24.62 15.22
CA ILE A 319 24.41 24.60 15.14
C ILE A 319 23.89 25.88 14.51
N ALA A 320 24.22 27.05 15.07
CA ALA A 320 23.80 28.35 14.50
C ALA A 320 24.34 28.50 13.06
N GLN A 321 25.58 28.13 12.83
CA GLN A 321 26.16 28.13 11.49
C GLN A 321 25.35 27.28 10.49
N SER A 322 24.98 26.04 10.87
CA SER A 322 24.15 25.18 10.02
C SER A 322 22.77 25.77 9.71
N TRP A 323 22.16 26.47 10.66
CA TRP A 323 20.89 27.16 10.44
C TRP A 323 21.07 28.34 9.45
N ARG A 324 22.14 29.14 9.60
CA ARG A 324 22.46 30.24 8.67
C ARG A 324 22.76 29.74 7.26
N ASP A 325 23.56 28.67 7.12
CA ASP A 325 23.92 28.09 5.81
C ASP A 325 22.69 27.57 5.06
N ASN A 326 21.70 27.06 5.77
CA ASN A 326 20.47 26.50 5.19
C ASN A 326 19.31 27.51 5.17
N TRP A 327 19.51 28.72 5.71
CA TRP A 327 18.46 29.70 5.93
C TRP A 327 17.62 30.00 4.69
N PRO A 328 18.17 30.17 3.48
CA PRO A 328 17.39 30.48 2.28
C PRO A 328 16.23 29.50 2.03
N ASN A 329 16.46 28.18 2.29
CA ASN A 329 15.46 27.15 2.09
C ASN A 329 14.73 26.78 3.39
N LEU A 330 15.23 27.17 4.56
CA LEU A 330 14.55 26.99 5.84
C LEU A 330 13.51 28.07 6.08
N SER A 331 13.77 29.32 5.67
CA SER A 331 12.91 30.48 5.94
C SER A 331 11.78 30.66 4.94
N THR A 332 11.71 29.86 3.86
CA THR A 332 10.70 29.99 2.80
C THR A 332 9.27 30.09 3.33
N TYR A 333 8.92 29.33 4.38
CA TYR A 333 7.58 29.36 4.96
C TYR A 333 7.18 30.73 5.58
N PHE A 334 8.14 31.58 5.96
CA PHE A 334 7.83 32.91 6.50
C PHE A 334 7.19 33.84 5.46
N LYS A 335 7.37 33.59 4.17
CA LYS A 335 6.70 34.33 3.09
C LYS A 335 5.17 34.17 3.12
N TYR A 336 4.64 33.10 3.73
CA TYR A 336 3.24 32.72 3.61
C TYR A 336 2.44 32.98 4.88
N PRO A 337 1.11 33.10 4.77
CA PRO A 337 0.20 33.14 5.90
C PRO A 337 0.22 31.85 6.73
N GLU A 338 -0.33 31.91 7.93
CA GLU A 338 -0.24 30.84 8.93
C GLU A 338 -0.76 29.50 8.45
N GLU A 339 -1.85 29.47 7.66
CA GLU A 339 -2.45 28.23 7.16
C GLU A 339 -1.51 27.51 6.18
N VAL A 340 -0.86 28.25 5.26
CA VAL A 340 0.13 27.71 4.35
C VAL A 340 1.40 27.33 5.11
N ARG A 341 1.87 28.17 6.07
CA ARG A 341 3.03 27.85 6.93
C ARG A 341 2.84 26.50 7.60
N ARG A 342 1.69 26.26 8.24
CA ARG A 342 1.38 24.98 8.91
C ARG A 342 1.40 23.78 7.98
N LEU A 343 1.15 23.99 6.69
CA LEU A 343 1.18 22.93 5.70
C LEU A 343 2.62 22.51 5.37
N ILE A 344 3.54 23.49 5.24
CA ILE A 344 4.83 23.28 4.57
C ILE A 344 6.05 23.26 5.53
N TYR A 345 5.99 23.92 6.72
CA TYR A 345 7.16 24.01 7.59
C TYR A 345 7.63 22.66 8.17
N THR A 346 6.78 21.64 8.08
CA THR A 346 7.10 20.26 8.48
C THR A 346 6.72 19.27 7.41
N THR A 347 7.46 18.16 7.35
CA THR A 347 7.13 17.01 6.50
C THR A 347 6.20 16.01 7.19
N ASN A 348 5.35 16.45 8.12
CA ASN A 348 4.45 15.58 8.88
C ASN A 348 3.56 14.69 7.99
N ALA A 349 3.18 15.19 6.81
CA ALA A 349 2.35 14.45 5.87
C ALA A 349 3.06 13.17 5.39
N ILE A 350 4.34 13.29 4.98
CA ILE A 350 5.14 12.17 4.52
C ILE A 350 5.71 11.36 5.69
N GLU A 351 6.10 12.00 6.81
CA GLU A 351 6.57 11.28 8.01
C GLU A 351 5.49 10.36 8.59
N GLY A 352 4.23 10.81 8.61
CA GLY A 352 3.09 10.01 9.03
C GLY A 352 2.88 8.78 8.14
N PHE A 353 3.03 8.94 6.84
CA PHE A 353 2.99 7.87 5.86
C PHE A 353 4.16 6.90 6.05
N ASN A 354 5.38 7.40 6.13
CA ASN A 354 6.59 6.62 6.36
C ASN A 354 6.53 5.80 7.64
N ARG A 355 5.93 6.35 8.71
CA ARG A 355 5.70 5.62 9.97
C ARG A 355 4.77 4.44 9.77
N GLN A 356 3.70 4.60 8.99
CA GLN A 356 2.77 3.51 8.69
C GLN A 356 3.43 2.44 7.82
N LEU A 357 4.22 2.81 6.80
CA LEU A 357 5.01 1.87 6.01
C LEU A 357 5.99 1.08 6.90
N ARG A 358 6.73 1.77 7.78
CA ARG A 358 7.65 1.11 8.73
C ARG A 358 6.95 0.16 9.69
N LYS A 359 5.71 0.47 10.10
CA LYS A 359 4.91 -0.43 10.96
C LYS A 359 4.62 -1.76 10.25
N VAL A 360 4.27 -1.71 8.97
CA VAL A 360 3.99 -2.90 8.15
C VAL A 360 5.28 -3.68 7.86
N THR A 361 6.37 -3.00 7.56
CA THR A 361 7.64 -3.64 7.19
C THR A 361 8.48 -4.10 8.40
N LYS A 362 8.09 -3.75 9.62
CA LYS A 362 8.86 -4.04 10.85
C LYS A 362 9.13 -5.54 11.06
N ALA A 363 8.21 -6.40 10.67
CA ALA A 363 8.35 -7.85 10.78
C ALA A 363 9.40 -8.42 9.81
N LYS A 364 9.72 -7.70 8.73
CA LYS A 364 10.72 -8.12 7.72
C LYS A 364 12.00 -7.30 7.88
N SER A 365 13.00 -7.91 8.49
CA SER A 365 14.31 -7.27 8.67
C SER A 365 15.08 -7.13 7.34
N VAL A 366 14.90 -8.08 6.40
CA VAL A 366 15.54 -8.12 5.09
C VAL A 366 14.54 -8.57 4.02
N PHE A 367 14.51 -7.89 2.90
CA PHE A 367 13.72 -8.29 1.73
C PHE A 367 14.55 -9.15 0.77
N PRO A 368 13.97 -10.19 0.16
CA PRO A 368 14.69 -11.07 -0.78
C PRO A 368 15.16 -10.33 -2.04
N THR A 369 14.34 -9.40 -2.56
CA THR A 369 14.60 -8.64 -3.80
C THR A 369 13.97 -7.24 -3.71
N ASP A 370 14.37 -6.33 -4.62
CA ASP A 370 13.76 -5.01 -4.79
C ASP A 370 12.26 -5.12 -5.13
N ASP A 371 11.88 -6.08 -6.00
CA ASP A 371 10.49 -6.33 -6.36
C ASP A 371 9.66 -6.78 -5.15
N SER A 372 10.22 -7.62 -4.28
CA SER A 372 9.56 -8.04 -3.03
C SER A 372 9.32 -6.86 -2.09
N LEU A 373 10.29 -5.94 -1.98
CA LEU A 373 10.14 -4.70 -1.25
C LEU A 373 9.07 -3.81 -1.89
N PHE A 374 9.15 -3.59 -3.20
CA PHE A 374 8.22 -2.71 -3.93
C PHE A 374 6.77 -3.21 -3.85
N LYS A 375 6.52 -4.52 -4.05
CA LYS A 375 5.18 -5.13 -3.89
C LYS A 375 4.59 -4.88 -2.50
N MET A 376 5.39 -5.11 -1.45
CA MET A 376 4.91 -4.88 -0.09
C MET A 376 4.60 -3.42 0.18
N LEU A 377 5.47 -2.51 -0.26
CA LEU A 377 5.25 -1.07 -0.09
C LEU A 377 4.01 -0.61 -0.87
N TYR A 378 3.81 -1.11 -2.09
CA TYR A 378 2.62 -0.81 -2.89
C TYR A 378 1.33 -1.25 -2.20
N LEU A 379 1.26 -2.49 -1.72
CA LEU A 379 0.08 -3.00 -1.02
C LEU A 379 -0.17 -2.26 0.30
N ALA A 380 0.89 -1.97 1.06
CA ALA A 380 0.79 -1.18 2.28
C ALA A 380 0.31 0.26 1.99
N MET A 381 0.83 0.89 0.93
CA MET A 381 0.40 2.20 0.47
C MET A 381 -1.09 2.19 0.10
N MET A 382 -1.56 1.20 -0.66
CA MET A 382 -2.97 1.05 -1.03
C MET A 382 -3.88 0.96 0.21
N ASP A 383 -3.46 0.24 1.26
CA ASP A 383 -4.24 0.15 2.50
C ASP A 383 -4.23 1.46 3.32
N ILE A 384 -3.09 2.14 3.36
CA ILE A 384 -2.93 3.43 4.05
C ILE A 384 -3.78 4.51 3.36
N THR A 385 -3.73 4.58 2.03
CA THR A 385 -4.38 5.64 1.23
C THR A 385 -5.89 5.49 1.13
N LYS A 386 -6.46 4.31 1.41
CA LYS A 386 -7.93 4.13 1.56
C LYS A 386 -8.57 5.14 2.52
N LYS A 387 -7.82 5.66 3.48
CA LYS A 387 -8.27 6.65 4.46
C LYS A 387 -8.16 8.10 3.97
N TRP A 388 -7.56 8.33 2.80
CA TRP A 388 -7.36 9.66 2.24
C TRP A 388 -8.56 10.03 1.33
N THR A 389 -9.77 10.07 1.89
CA THR A 389 -11.03 10.15 1.14
C THR A 389 -11.56 11.56 0.95
N GLY A 390 -10.84 12.60 1.37
CA GLY A 390 -11.35 13.96 1.31
C GLY A 390 -10.28 15.03 1.11
N ARG A 391 -10.74 16.24 0.93
CA ARG A 391 -9.91 17.44 0.93
C ARG A 391 -9.34 17.70 2.33
N ARG A 392 -8.20 18.36 2.38
CA ARG A 392 -7.68 18.89 3.62
C ARG A 392 -8.69 19.89 4.23
N GLN A 393 -8.86 19.83 5.54
CA GLN A 393 -9.59 20.86 6.29
C GLN A 393 -8.95 22.24 6.02
N ASP A 394 -9.72 23.30 5.94
CA ASP A 394 -9.26 24.67 5.62
C ASP A 394 -8.69 24.87 4.20
N TRP A 395 -8.87 23.92 3.29
CA TRP A 395 -8.28 24.00 1.95
C TRP A 395 -8.74 25.25 1.18
N SER A 396 -9.98 25.66 1.29
CA SER A 396 -10.48 26.84 0.60
C SER A 396 -9.69 28.12 0.96
N ARG A 397 -9.24 28.25 2.23
CA ARG A 397 -8.38 29.36 2.66
C ARG A 397 -6.99 29.22 2.10
N ILE A 398 -6.40 28.02 2.21
CA ILE A 398 -5.07 27.73 1.67
C ILE A 398 -5.04 27.99 0.17
N HIS A 399 -6.02 27.52 -0.57
CA HIS A 399 -6.12 27.73 -2.01
C HIS A 399 -6.19 29.23 -2.35
N ALA A 400 -7.08 29.99 -1.71
CA ALA A 400 -7.17 31.43 -1.92
C ALA A 400 -5.85 32.17 -1.62
N GLN A 401 -5.12 31.75 -0.59
CA GLN A 401 -3.81 32.31 -0.27
C GLN A 401 -2.78 31.93 -1.35
N LEU A 402 -2.73 30.66 -1.76
CA LEU A 402 -1.82 30.21 -2.85
C LEU A 402 -2.11 30.91 -4.16
N THR A 403 -3.38 31.19 -4.50
CA THR A 403 -3.74 31.96 -5.68
C THR A 403 -3.13 33.35 -5.66
N VAL A 404 -3.05 34.03 -4.51
CA VAL A 404 -2.38 35.34 -4.41
C VAL A 404 -0.87 35.27 -4.65
N TYR A 405 -0.22 34.20 -4.18
CA TYR A 405 1.23 34.05 -4.31
C TYR A 405 1.69 33.44 -5.64
N PHE A 406 0.83 32.70 -6.33
CA PHE A 406 1.13 31.95 -7.54
C PHE A 406 0.12 32.21 -8.65
N ASP A 407 -0.44 33.44 -8.71
CA ASP A 407 -1.52 33.84 -9.64
C ASP A 407 -1.19 33.52 -11.11
N ASP A 408 0.03 33.84 -11.54
CA ASP A 408 0.56 33.60 -12.88
C ASP A 408 0.82 32.12 -13.21
N ARG A 409 0.68 31.24 -12.23
CA ARG A 409 0.96 29.78 -12.32
C ARG A 409 -0.28 28.93 -12.06
N MET A 410 -1.40 29.56 -11.69
CA MET A 410 -2.68 28.85 -11.54
C MET A 410 -3.20 28.47 -12.94
N PRO A 411 -3.62 27.20 -13.16
CA PRO A 411 -4.30 26.83 -14.40
C PRO A 411 -5.63 27.60 -14.53
N GLU A 412 -5.99 27.96 -15.78
CA GLU A 412 -7.24 28.64 -16.12
C GLU A 412 -8.49 27.80 -15.77
#